data_8c42430858d323420910adf84942287d
#
_entry.id   8c42430858d323420910adf84942287d
#
_cell.length_a   1.000
_cell.length_b   1.000
_cell.length_c   1.000
_cell.angle_alpha   90.00
_cell.angle_beta   90.00
_cell.angle_gamma   90.00
#
_symmetry.space_group_name_H-M   'P 1'
#
loop_
_entity.id
_entity.type
_entity.pdbx_description
1 polymer ?
#
loop_
_entity_poly.entity_id
_entity_poly.type
_entity_poly.pdbx_seq_one_letter_code
_entity_poly.pdbx_strand_id
1 'polypeptide(L)'
;MINKKIIWITGASTGIGKDLAIKFAKSGWHVAASARRENLLLDLNKINQNISSFPLDVTNTENCKEVVNKIINRFGAIDICVFCTGMHDPNSEKRFNLSKIREIMEVNFFGVMNSVNCIYDHFCEKKNGKIAIVSSVAGYRGLPAAGGYCASKSALTSFTESLY
;
A
#
# COMPACT_ATOMS: atom_id res chain seq x y z
N MET A 1 1.07 4.88 -29.91
CA MET A 1 0.58 4.02 -28.80
C MET A 1 0.27 4.93 -27.62
N ILE A 2 -0.97 4.97 -27.12
CA ILE A 2 -1.32 5.74 -25.92
C ILE A 2 -0.59 5.08 -24.76
N ASN A 3 0.36 5.82 -24.16
CA ASN A 3 1.12 5.32 -23.03
C ASN A 3 0.15 5.18 -21.85
N LYS A 4 -0.23 3.94 -21.50
CA LYS A 4 -1.16 3.70 -20.39
C LYS A 4 -0.51 4.10 -19.08
N LYS A 5 -1.23 4.82 -18.23
CA LYS A 5 -0.79 5.18 -16.89
C LYS A 5 -0.71 3.95 -15.97
N ILE A 6 0.29 3.93 -15.12
CA ILE A 6 0.57 2.83 -14.20
C ILE A 6 0.28 3.25 -12.76
N ILE A 7 -0.51 2.45 -12.08
CA ILE A 7 -0.77 2.62 -10.64
C ILE A 7 -0.28 1.39 -9.87
N TRP A 8 0.49 1.61 -8.82
CA TRP A 8 0.88 0.57 -7.87
C TRP A 8 0.03 0.66 -6.62
N ILE A 9 -0.62 -0.45 -6.24
CA ILE A 9 -1.52 -0.53 -5.08
C ILE A 9 -1.03 -1.61 -4.13
N THR A 10 -0.63 -1.25 -2.90
CA THR A 10 -0.35 -2.23 -1.84
C THR A 10 -1.63 -2.55 -1.06
N GLY A 11 -1.68 -3.74 -0.42
CA GLY A 11 -2.91 -4.17 0.26
C GLY A 11 -4.06 -4.50 -0.70
N ALA A 12 -3.74 -4.84 -1.96
CA ALA A 12 -4.74 -5.01 -3.02
C ALA A 12 -5.53 -6.33 -2.97
N SER A 13 -5.24 -7.24 -2.04
CA SER A 13 -5.91 -8.56 -2.02
C SER A 13 -7.35 -8.53 -1.55
N THR A 14 -7.76 -7.50 -0.77
CA THR A 14 -9.12 -7.38 -0.20
C THR A 14 -9.49 -5.91 0.04
N GLY A 15 -10.77 -5.65 0.35
CA GLY A 15 -11.27 -4.35 0.80
C GLY A 15 -10.96 -3.20 -0.16
N ILE A 16 -10.59 -2.05 0.39
CA ILE A 16 -10.36 -0.80 -0.36
C ILE A 16 -9.34 -0.99 -1.49
N GLY A 17 -8.20 -1.64 -1.21
CA GLY A 17 -7.16 -1.85 -2.22
C GLY A 17 -7.63 -2.72 -3.39
N LYS A 18 -8.42 -3.76 -3.13
CA LYS A 18 -9.04 -4.60 -4.17
C LYS A 18 -10.00 -3.80 -5.05
N ASP A 19 -10.89 -3.03 -4.43
CA ASP A 19 -11.91 -2.26 -5.15
C ASP A 19 -11.28 -1.17 -6.00
N LEU A 20 -10.23 -0.51 -5.49
CA LEU A 20 -9.44 0.46 -6.25
C LEU A 20 -8.75 -0.20 -7.44
N ALA A 21 -8.13 -1.36 -7.25
CA ALA A 21 -7.47 -2.09 -8.34
C ALA A 21 -8.45 -2.38 -9.49
N ILE A 22 -9.66 -2.85 -9.16
CA ILE A 22 -10.69 -3.13 -10.16
C ILE A 22 -11.17 -1.84 -10.84
N LYS A 23 -11.39 -0.76 -10.10
CA LYS A 23 -11.85 0.53 -10.66
C LYS A 23 -10.82 1.13 -11.61
N PHE A 24 -9.55 1.21 -11.20
CA PHE A 24 -8.50 1.75 -12.06
C PHE A 24 -8.29 0.91 -13.31
N ALA A 25 -8.32 -0.42 -13.21
CA ALA A 25 -8.22 -1.31 -14.36
C ALA A 25 -9.36 -1.12 -15.36
N LYS A 26 -10.61 -0.95 -14.87
CA LYS A 26 -11.79 -0.63 -15.71
C LYS A 26 -11.66 0.75 -16.39
N SER A 27 -10.96 1.69 -15.78
CA SER A 27 -10.69 3.02 -16.35
C SER A 27 -9.48 3.02 -17.30
N GLY A 28 -8.94 1.86 -17.67
CA GLY A 28 -7.88 1.71 -18.66
C GLY A 28 -6.46 1.84 -18.11
N TRP A 29 -6.26 1.96 -16.81
CA TRP A 29 -4.94 1.96 -16.20
C TRP A 29 -4.35 0.55 -16.14
N HIS A 30 -3.02 0.44 -16.23
CA HIS A 30 -2.34 -0.75 -15.74
C HIS A 30 -2.19 -0.67 -14.24
N VAL A 31 -2.60 -1.74 -13.55
CA VAL A 31 -2.56 -1.84 -12.10
C VAL A 31 -1.54 -2.89 -11.69
N ALA A 32 -0.50 -2.46 -10.98
CA ALA A 32 0.39 -3.34 -10.25
C ALA A 32 -0.23 -3.59 -8.86
N ALA A 33 -0.82 -4.74 -8.66
CA ALA A 33 -1.49 -5.11 -7.42
C ALA A 33 -0.55 -5.90 -6.52
N SER A 34 -0.33 -5.41 -5.29
CA SER A 34 0.58 -6.04 -4.32
C SER A 34 -0.10 -6.39 -3.01
N ALA A 35 0.18 -7.57 -2.51
CA ALA A 35 -0.20 -8.08 -1.19
C ALA A 35 0.55 -9.39 -0.91
N ARG A 36 0.52 -9.89 0.33
CA ARG A 36 1.16 -11.18 0.69
C ARG A 36 0.45 -12.39 0.10
N ARG A 37 -0.88 -12.35 -0.06
CA ARG A 37 -1.70 -13.47 -0.54
C ARG A 37 -1.74 -13.49 -2.07
N GLU A 38 -0.81 -14.22 -2.67
CA GLU A 38 -0.65 -14.30 -4.11
C GLU A 38 -1.89 -14.85 -4.83
N ASN A 39 -2.52 -15.89 -4.27
CA ASN A 39 -3.72 -16.48 -4.84
C ASN A 39 -4.84 -15.45 -5.06
N LEU A 40 -5.06 -14.53 -4.11
CA LEU A 40 -6.05 -13.47 -4.24
C LEU A 40 -5.68 -12.40 -5.27
N LEU A 41 -4.39 -12.16 -5.48
CA LEU A 41 -3.93 -11.27 -6.54
C LEU A 41 -4.12 -11.91 -7.93
N LEU A 42 -3.88 -13.20 -8.05
CA LEU A 42 -4.13 -13.95 -9.31
C LEU A 42 -5.62 -13.95 -9.67
N ASP A 43 -6.51 -14.02 -8.68
CA ASP A 43 -7.95 -13.89 -8.93
C ASP A 43 -8.34 -12.49 -9.44
N LEU A 44 -7.66 -11.43 -8.99
CA LEU A 44 -7.84 -10.08 -9.55
C LEU A 44 -7.43 -10.00 -11.02
N ASN A 45 -6.32 -10.64 -11.38
CA ASN A 45 -5.87 -10.69 -12.78
C ASN A 45 -6.92 -11.36 -13.69
N LYS A 46 -7.60 -12.41 -13.21
CA LYS A 46 -8.72 -13.05 -13.94
C LYS A 46 -9.91 -12.10 -14.17
N ILE A 47 -10.15 -11.16 -13.23
CA ILE A 47 -11.23 -10.17 -13.35
C ILE A 47 -10.93 -9.14 -14.44
N ASN A 48 -9.68 -8.69 -14.55
CA ASN A 48 -9.27 -7.72 -15.58
C ASN A 48 -7.79 -7.86 -15.92
N GLN A 49 -7.50 -8.07 -17.21
CA GLN A 49 -6.14 -8.26 -17.73
C GLN A 49 -5.20 -7.04 -17.54
N ASN A 50 -5.75 -5.86 -17.24
CA ASN A 50 -4.95 -4.69 -16.88
C ASN A 50 -4.41 -4.78 -15.44
N ILE A 51 -4.80 -5.77 -14.63
CA ILE A 51 -4.26 -5.97 -13.28
C ILE A 51 -3.13 -7.01 -13.37
N SER A 52 -1.98 -6.70 -12.85
CA SER A 52 -0.84 -7.62 -12.74
C SER A 52 -0.47 -7.83 -11.28
N SER A 53 -0.22 -9.09 -10.92
CA SER A 53 0.11 -9.52 -9.56
C SER A 53 1.60 -9.33 -9.28
N PHE A 54 1.91 -8.70 -8.14
CA PHE A 54 3.25 -8.52 -7.59
C PHE A 54 3.20 -8.86 -6.09
N PRO A 55 3.39 -10.13 -5.71
CA PRO A 55 3.39 -10.54 -4.30
C PRO A 55 4.40 -9.74 -3.49
N LEU A 56 3.98 -9.23 -2.33
CA LEU A 56 4.77 -8.33 -1.51
C LEU A 56 4.44 -8.46 -0.04
N ASP A 57 5.46 -8.62 0.78
CA ASP A 57 5.42 -8.30 2.20
C ASP A 57 6.06 -6.92 2.41
N VAL A 58 5.25 -5.93 2.76
CA VAL A 58 5.71 -4.54 2.97
C VAL A 58 6.68 -4.39 4.16
N THR A 59 6.74 -5.35 5.07
CA THR A 59 7.68 -5.34 6.20
C THR A 59 9.10 -5.75 5.77
N ASN A 60 9.24 -6.33 4.57
CA ASN A 60 10.53 -6.69 3.99
C ASN A 60 10.99 -5.64 2.97
N THR A 61 11.97 -4.83 3.35
CA THR A 61 12.49 -3.73 2.53
C THR A 61 13.08 -4.21 1.21
N GLU A 62 13.81 -5.31 1.20
CA GLU A 62 14.39 -5.85 -0.03
C GLU A 62 13.31 -6.35 -0.99
N ASN A 63 12.27 -7.01 -0.46
CA ASN A 63 11.12 -7.41 -1.27
C ASN A 63 10.39 -6.20 -1.86
N CYS A 64 10.28 -5.09 -1.12
CA CYS A 64 9.74 -3.84 -1.66
C CYS A 64 10.56 -3.33 -2.86
N LYS A 65 11.89 -3.27 -2.74
CA LYS A 65 12.78 -2.84 -3.83
C LYS A 65 12.66 -3.74 -5.06
N GLU A 66 12.67 -5.05 -4.86
CA GLU A 66 12.50 -6.01 -5.96
C GLU A 66 11.18 -5.80 -6.71
N VAL A 67 10.08 -5.62 -5.97
CA VAL A 67 8.76 -5.42 -6.56
C VAL A 67 8.69 -4.13 -7.36
N VAL A 68 9.19 -3.01 -6.81
CA VAL A 68 9.24 -1.72 -7.55
C VAL A 68 10.07 -1.86 -8.82
N ASN A 69 11.24 -2.49 -8.76
CA ASN A 69 12.08 -2.74 -9.94
C ASN A 69 11.36 -3.62 -10.98
N LYS A 70 10.68 -4.68 -10.56
CA LYS A 70 9.88 -5.54 -11.46
C LYS A 70 8.76 -4.75 -12.16
N ILE A 71 8.08 -3.85 -11.42
CA ILE A 71 7.03 -3.01 -12.00
C ILE A 71 7.61 -2.05 -13.03
N ILE A 72 8.69 -1.34 -12.68
CA ILE A 72 9.35 -0.38 -13.57
C ILE A 72 9.90 -1.08 -14.82
N ASN A 73 10.57 -2.22 -14.66
CA ASN A 73 11.10 -2.99 -15.78
C ASN A 73 10.00 -3.49 -16.73
N ARG A 74 8.82 -3.82 -16.20
CA ARG A 74 7.70 -4.30 -17.00
C ARG A 74 6.94 -3.19 -17.71
N PHE A 75 6.75 -2.04 -17.08
CA PHE A 75 5.85 -0.97 -17.55
C PHE A 75 6.57 0.33 -17.89
N GLY A 76 7.86 0.44 -17.61
CA GLY A 76 8.69 1.62 -17.86
C GLY A 76 8.63 2.68 -16.76
N ALA A 77 7.52 2.80 -16.03
CA ALA A 77 7.36 3.79 -14.96
C ALA A 77 6.21 3.43 -14.02
N ILE A 78 6.13 4.14 -12.89
CA ILE A 78 4.95 4.21 -12.03
C ILE A 78 4.49 5.68 -12.01
N ASP A 79 3.18 5.94 -12.10
CA ASP A 79 2.61 7.29 -12.09
C ASP A 79 1.94 7.62 -10.76
N ILE A 80 1.28 6.64 -10.15
CA ILE A 80 0.60 6.78 -8.86
C ILE A 80 0.91 5.57 -7.99
N CYS A 81 1.17 5.81 -6.70
CA CYS A 81 1.17 4.79 -5.67
C CYS A 81 -0.02 4.99 -4.74
N VAL A 82 -0.72 3.91 -4.38
CA VAL A 82 -1.76 3.92 -3.35
C VAL A 82 -1.43 2.86 -2.31
N PHE A 83 -1.07 3.30 -1.10
CA PHE A 83 -0.70 2.41 -0.01
C PHE A 83 -1.90 2.14 0.89
N CYS A 84 -2.54 0.98 0.66
CA CYS A 84 -3.72 0.50 1.39
C CYS A 84 -3.39 -0.60 2.39
N THR A 85 -2.13 -1.00 2.50
CA THR A 85 -1.74 -2.04 3.45
C THR A 85 -2.04 -1.60 4.87
N GLY A 86 -2.64 -2.51 5.63
CA GLY A 86 -2.91 -2.27 7.03
C GLY A 86 -3.57 -3.49 7.67
N MET A 87 -3.36 -3.61 8.97
CA MET A 87 -4.01 -4.60 9.82
C MET A 87 -4.67 -3.93 11.01
N HIS A 88 -5.78 -4.49 11.44
CA HIS A 88 -6.48 -4.13 12.65
C HIS A 88 -7.26 -5.34 13.14
N ASP A 89 -7.11 -5.68 14.41
CA ASP A 89 -7.87 -6.72 15.09
C ASP A 89 -8.31 -6.21 16.45
N PRO A 90 -9.57 -5.73 16.57
CA PRO A 90 -10.10 -5.18 17.82
C PRO A 90 -10.02 -6.15 19.01
N ASN A 91 -10.02 -7.46 18.75
CA ASN A 91 -9.94 -8.45 19.82
C ASN A 91 -8.54 -8.55 20.41
N SER A 92 -7.51 -8.31 19.61
CA SER A 92 -6.12 -8.40 20.05
C SER A 92 -5.67 -7.20 20.91
N GLU A 93 -6.40 -6.09 20.89
CA GLU A 93 -6.08 -4.86 21.61
C GLU A 93 -6.99 -4.61 22.84
N LYS A 94 -7.88 -5.55 23.18
CA LYS A 94 -8.74 -5.46 24.41
C LYS A 94 -7.93 -5.42 25.71
N ARG A 95 -6.72 -5.95 25.69
CA ARG A 95 -5.73 -5.85 26.79
C ARG A 95 -4.46 -5.25 26.25
N PHE A 96 -3.76 -4.47 27.06
CA PHE A 96 -2.48 -3.90 26.67
C PHE A 96 -1.49 -5.02 26.29
N ASN A 97 -1.01 -4.99 25.05
CA ASN A 97 -0.07 -5.96 24.50
C ASN A 97 0.96 -5.24 23.63
N LEU A 98 2.15 -4.99 24.20
CA LEU A 98 3.22 -4.27 23.52
C LEU A 98 3.70 -4.97 22.25
N SER A 99 3.76 -6.31 22.27
CA SER A 99 4.18 -7.08 21.08
C SER A 99 3.20 -6.87 19.91
N LYS A 100 1.90 -6.87 20.21
CA LYS A 100 0.86 -6.61 19.19
C LYS A 100 0.88 -5.19 18.67
N ILE A 101 1.12 -4.21 19.54
CA ILE A 101 1.29 -2.82 19.15
C ILE A 101 2.47 -2.66 18.18
N ARG A 102 3.61 -3.32 18.49
CA ARG A 102 4.78 -3.31 17.58
C ARG A 102 4.47 -3.93 16.23
N GLU A 103 3.79 -5.08 16.20
CA GLU A 103 3.37 -5.74 14.95
C GLU A 103 2.48 -4.83 14.10
N ILE A 104 1.51 -4.16 14.72
CA ILE A 104 0.62 -3.21 14.04
C ILE A 104 1.42 -2.03 13.46
N MET A 105 2.34 -1.45 14.24
CA MET A 105 3.21 -0.37 13.79
C MET A 105 4.11 -0.82 12.64
N GLU A 106 4.67 -2.02 12.73
CA GLU A 106 5.53 -2.59 11.70
C GLU A 106 4.82 -2.71 10.36
N VAL A 107 3.59 -3.25 10.36
CA VAL A 107 2.82 -3.41 9.13
C VAL A 107 2.24 -2.09 8.64
N ASN A 108 1.56 -1.33 9.52
CA ASN A 108 0.75 -0.19 9.11
C ASN A 108 1.58 1.06 8.84
N PHE A 109 2.66 1.27 9.60
CA PHE A 109 3.51 2.46 9.45
C PHE A 109 4.81 2.12 8.73
N PHE A 110 5.67 1.28 9.30
CA PHE A 110 6.97 0.99 8.68
C PHE A 110 6.85 0.30 7.33
N GLY A 111 5.88 -0.59 7.14
CA GLY A 111 5.61 -1.21 5.84
C GLY A 111 5.21 -0.19 4.75
N VAL A 112 4.47 0.86 5.12
CA VAL A 112 4.20 1.98 4.20
C VAL A 112 5.46 2.79 3.96
N MET A 113 6.27 3.05 4.99
CA MET A 113 7.55 3.78 4.84
C MET A 113 8.53 3.03 3.93
N ASN A 114 8.63 1.70 4.06
CA ASN A 114 9.43 0.88 3.15
C ASN A 114 8.97 1.05 1.69
N SER A 115 7.66 1.05 1.48
CA SER A 115 7.08 1.24 0.15
C SER A 115 7.34 2.64 -0.41
N VAL A 116 7.23 3.69 0.42
CA VAL A 116 7.57 5.08 0.05
C VAL A 116 9.05 5.18 -0.29
N ASN A 117 9.93 4.65 0.56
CA ASN A 117 11.37 4.72 0.36
C ASN A 117 11.81 4.11 -0.98
N CYS A 118 11.17 3.01 -1.40
CA CYS A 118 11.52 2.32 -2.64
C CYS A 118 11.07 3.06 -3.92
N ILE A 119 10.08 3.96 -3.83
CA ILE A 119 9.56 4.69 -4.99
C ILE A 119 9.99 6.17 -5.01
N TYR A 120 10.47 6.68 -3.91
CA TYR A 120 10.76 8.10 -3.72
C TYR A 120 11.72 8.66 -4.78
N ASP A 121 12.88 8.03 -4.96
CA ASP A 121 13.89 8.47 -5.92
C ASP A 121 13.35 8.44 -7.35
N HIS A 122 12.58 7.40 -7.73
CA HIS A 122 11.95 7.31 -9.04
C HIS A 122 11.03 8.51 -9.33
N PHE A 123 10.23 8.96 -8.34
CA PHE A 123 9.38 10.12 -8.51
C PHE A 123 10.16 11.43 -8.54
N CYS A 124 11.23 11.55 -7.75
CA CYS A 124 12.14 12.71 -7.78
C CYS A 124 12.82 12.85 -9.14
N GLU A 125 13.39 11.77 -9.68
CA GLU A 125 14.06 11.75 -10.99
C GLU A 125 13.08 12.06 -12.13
N LYS A 126 11.91 11.43 -12.08
CA LYS A 126 10.85 11.64 -13.07
C LYS A 126 10.21 13.04 -12.98
N LYS A 127 10.41 13.76 -11.86
CA LYS A 127 9.75 15.04 -11.53
C LYS A 127 8.23 14.98 -11.66
N ASN A 128 7.66 13.81 -11.50
CA ASN A 128 6.23 13.53 -11.63
C ASN A 128 5.88 12.23 -10.92
N GLY A 129 4.87 12.26 -10.08
CA GLY A 129 4.34 11.11 -9.37
C GLY A 129 3.36 11.54 -8.31
N LYS A 130 2.54 10.62 -7.85
CA LYS A 130 1.61 10.88 -6.75
C LYS A 130 1.64 9.72 -5.76
N ILE A 131 1.67 10.04 -4.48
CA ILE A 131 1.54 9.07 -3.40
C ILE A 131 0.24 9.35 -2.66
N ALA A 132 -0.61 8.35 -2.55
CA ALA A 132 -1.79 8.35 -1.71
C ALA A 132 -1.63 7.30 -0.61
N ILE A 133 -1.88 7.67 0.63
CA ILE A 133 -1.77 6.78 1.80
C ILE A 133 -3.14 6.66 2.44
N VAL A 134 -3.64 5.43 2.61
CA VAL A 134 -4.92 5.19 3.26
C VAL A 134 -4.73 5.23 4.78
N SER A 135 -5.12 6.35 5.37
CA SER A 135 -5.19 6.53 6.81
C SER A 135 -6.56 6.04 7.36
N SER A 136 -7.05 6.64 8.40
CA SER A 136 -8.33 6.32 9.06
C SER A 136 -8.80 7.50 9.89
N VAL A 137 -10.10 7.56 10.20
CA VAL A 137 -10.63 8.44 11.26
C VAL A 137 -9.95 8.18 12.61
N ALA A 138 -9.48 6.95 12.85
CA ALA A 138 -8.68 6.57 14.00
C ALA A 138 -7.30 7.27 14.04
N GLY A 139 -6.86 7.89 12.96
CA GLY A 139 -5.66 8.72 12.90
C GLY A 139 -5.85 10.12 13.49
N TYR A 140 -7.09 10.57 13.66
CA TYR A 140 -7.42 11.87 14.24
C TYR A 140 -7.85 11.79 15.71
N ARG A 141 -8.36 10.63 16.13
CA ARG A 141 -8.87 10.42 17.48
C ARG A 141 -8.65 8.98 17.94
N GLY A 142 -8.18 8.81 19.18
CA GLY A 142 -8.05 7.49 19.80
C GLY A 142 -9.40 6.80 19.98
N LEU A 143 -9.44 5.51 19.69
CA LEU A 143 -10.61 4.65 19.89
C LEU A 143 -10.31 3.59 20.97
N PRO A 144 -11.30 3.24 21.81
CA PRO A 144 -11.14 2.15 22.78
C PRO A 144 -10.70 0.85 22.09
N ALA A 145 -9.82 0.08 22.74
CA ALA A 145 -9.31 -1.20 22.26
C ALA A 145 -8.68 -1.16 20.84
N ALA A 146 -8.08 -0.01 20.47
CA ALA A 146 -7.44 0.19 19.18
C ALA A 146 -6.17 1.06 19.27
N GLY A 147 -5.46 1.02 20.41
CA GLY A 147 -4.35 1.94 20.68
C GLY A 147 -3.21 1.86 19.67
N GLY A 148 -2.75 0.66 19.34
CA GLY A 148 -1.70 0.45 18.33
C GLY A 148 -2.17 0.85 16.94
N TYR A 149 -3.39 0.50 16.58
CA TYR A 149 -3.98 0.90 15.29
C TYR A 149 -4.11 2.43 15.18
N CYS A 150 -4.69 3.09 16.19
CA CYS A 150 -4.82 4.55 16.20
C CYS A 150 -3.45 5.23 16.08
N ALA A 151 -2.47 4.81 16.88
CA ALA A 151 -1.12 5.35 16.82
C ALA A 151 -0.50 5.20 15.42
N SER A 152 -0.64 4.02 14.79
CA SER A 152 -0.13 3.78 13.45
C SER A 152 -0.76 4.69 12.39
N LYS A 153 -2.07 4.94 12.50
CA LYS A 153 -2.80 5.79 11.55
C LYS A 153 -2.55 7.28 11.78
N SER A 154 -2.37 7.71 13.04
CA SER A 154 -1.93 9.08 13.36
C SER A 154 -0.53 9.36 12.81
N ALA A 155 0.41 8.41 12.98
CA ALA A 155 1.74 8.52 12.41
C ALA A 155 1.71 8.65 10.87
N LEU A 156 0.88 7.87 10.18
CA LEU A 156 0.71 7.98 8.73
C LEU A 156 0.13 9.34 8.32
N THR A 157 -0.87 9.86 9.03
CA THR A 157 -1.47 11.16 8.73
C THR A 157 -0.42 12.25 8.84
N SER A 158 0.28 12.35 9.98
CA SER A 158 1.32 13.35 10.21
C SER A 158 2.48 13.23 9.22
N PHE A 159 2.94 12.01 8.92
CA PHE A 159 3.99 11.78 7.94
C PHE A 159 3.57 12.23 6.54
N THR A 160 2.35 11.90 6.13
CA THR A 160 1.84 12.28 4.79
C THR A 160 1.78 13.80 4.62
N GLU A 161 1.38 14.52 5.66
CA GLU A 161 1.37 15.99 5.66
C GLU A 161 2.78 16.58 5.56
N SER A 162 3.82 15.88 6.05
CA SER A 162 5.21 16.32 5.99
C SER A 162 5.93 16.01 4.68
N LEU A 163 5.32 15.24 3.79
CA LEU A 163 5.89 14.88 2.47
C LEU A 163 5.75 16.00 1.40
N TYR A 164 5.24 17.14 1.75
CA TYR A 164 5.11 18.30 0.87
C TYR A 164 6.44 18.97 0.57
#